data_e6494751ed137a2dc9b144b5a7699440
#
_entry.id   e6494751ed137a2dc9b144b5a7699440
#
_cell.length_a   1.000
_cell.length_b   1.000
_cell.length_c   1.000
_cell.angle_alpha   90.00
_cell.angle_beta   90.00
_cell.angle_gamma   90.00
#
_symmetry.space_group_name_H-M   'P 1'
#
loop_
_entity.id
_entity.type
_entity.pdbx_description
1 polymer ?
#
loop_
_entity_poly.entity_id
_entity_poly.type
_entity_poly.pdbx_seq_one_letter_code
_entity_poly.pdbx_strand_id
1 'polypeptide(L)'
;IPVAISKDFSHRSETSSLLTDVASSITSLKIAKNNIKQWMRPSKRKVSPSILGLLGAKLRVEYQPLGTIGLISPWNFPVVLTFGPLGSIFAAGNRVMIKPSEFTPRTSELMKNMFEDNFSEEEVAVITGGPEVGADFSSLPFDHLLFTGATSIGKHVMRAASDNLVPVTLELGGKSPVIVSDTSNIEQSS
;
A
#
# COMPACT_ATOMS: atom_id res chain seq x y z
N ILE A 1 14.09 11.50 -5.18
CA ILE A 1 12.85 11.39 -4.37
C ILE A 1 12.76 12.53 -3.34
N PRO A 2 13.68 12.74 -2.37
CA PRO A 2 13.54 13.80 -1.37
C PRO A 2 13.32 15.20 -1.95
N VAL A 3 14.05 15.55 -3.03
CA VAL A 3 13.89 16.83 -3.74
C VAL A 3 12.50 17.00 -4.34
N ALA A 4 11.91 15.94 -4.91
CA ALA A 4 10.56 15.99 -5.47
C ALA A 4 9.51 16.21 -4.36
N ILE A 5 9.62 15.45 -3.24
CA ILE A 5 8.76 15.63 -2.07
C ILE A 5 8.90 17.06 -1.51
N SER A 6 10.12 17.55 -1.31
CA SER A 6 10.35 18.91 -0.82
C SER A 6 9.68 19.97 -1.71
N LYS A 7 9.74 19.80 -3.04
CA LYS A 7 9.08 20.71 -3.99
C LYS A 7 7.54 20.64 -3.94
N ASP A 8 6.96 19.49 -3.67
CA ASP A 8 5.51 19.34 -3.52
C ASP A 8 5.00 19.96 -2.20
N PHE A 9 5.77 19.85 -1.12
CA PHE A 9 5.42 20.39 0.20
C PHE A 9 5.94 21.80 0.47
N SER A 10 6.76 22.38 -0.41
CA SER A 10 7.40 23.71 -0.30
C SER A 10 8.41 23.86 0.83
N HIS A 11 8.35 23.07 1.89
CA HIS A 11 9.18 23.25 3.10
C HIS A 11 9.59 21.93 3.80
N ARG A 12 9.20 20.77 3.28
CA ARG A 12 9.54 19.48 3.88
C ARG A 12 11.04 19.21 3.73
N SER A 13 11.70 18.94 4.85
CA SER A 13 13.13 18.65 4.90
C SER A 13 13.46 17.41 4.04
N GLU A 14 14.47 17.54 3.18
CA GLU A 14 14.99 16.42 2.38
C GLU A 14 15.53 15.29 3.27
N THR A 15 16.19 15.63 4.40
CA THR A 15 16.67 14.66 5.37
C THR A 15 15.51 13.89 6.01
N SER A 16 14.44 14.59 6.40
CA SER A 16 13.24 13.95 6.92
C SER A 16 12.64 12.99 5.88
N SER A 17 12.46 13.44 4.65
CA SER A 17 11.94 12.61 3.56
C SER A 17 12.84 11.40 3.25
N LEU A 18 14.16 11.57 3.34
CA LEU A 18 15.10 10.46 3.18
C LEU A 18 14.90 9.38 4.25
N LEU A 19 14.70 9.77 5.50
CA LEU A 19 14.51 8.83 6.62
C LEU A 19 13.11 8.21 6.62
N THR A 20 12.07 9.04 6.50
CA THR A 20 10.68 8.56 6.68
C THR A 20 10.12 7.88 5.43
N ASP A 21 10.43 8.40 4.25
CA ASP A 21 9.90 7.85 3.00
C ASP A 21 10.85 6.84 2.36
N VAL A 22 12.11 7.25 2.09
CA VAL A 22 13.02 6.41 1.30
C VAL A 22 13.56 5.24 2.11
N ALA A 23 14.16 5.49 3.28
CA ALA A 23 14.76 4.45 4.09
C ALA A 23 13.72 3.43 4.59
N SER A 24 12.53 3.90 4.96
CA SER A 24 11.41 3.05 5.38
C SER A 24 10.90 2.17 4.23
N SER A 25 10.79 2.73 3.01
CA SER A 25 10.45 1.96 1.81
C SER A 25 11.46 0.85 1.52
N ILE A 26 12.75 1.18 1.53
CA ILE A 26 13.83 0.21 1.33
C ILE A 26 13.76 -0.90 2.39
N THR A 27 13.49 -0.54 3.64
CA THR A 27 13.37 -1.50 4.75
C THR A 27 12.21 -2.46 4.51
N SER A 28 11.03 -1.96 4.14
CA SER A 28 9.85 -2.78 3.84
C SER A 28 10.11 -3.76 2.69
N LEU A 29 10.72 -3.28 1.59
CA LEU A 29 11.09 -4.14 0.46
C LEU A 29 12.13 -5.20 0.83
N LYS A 30 13.13 -4.86 1.66
CA LYS A 30 14.12 -5.83 2.17
C LYS A 30 13.48 -6.89 3.06
N ILE A 31 12.52 -6.51 3.91
CA ILE A 31 11.78 -7.47 4.74
C ILE A 31 11.04 -8.47 3.84
N ALA A 32 10.31 -8.00 2.84
CA ALA A 32 9.60 -8.86 1.91
C ALA A 32 10.57 -9.80 1.17
N LYS A 33 11.65 -9.26 0.60
CA LYS A 33 12.70 -10.03 -0.09
C LYS A 33 13.31 -11.13 0.79
N ASN A 34 13.59 -10.82 2.05
CA ASN A 34 14.25 -11.76 2.95
C ASN A 34 13.31 -12.88 3.44
N ASN A 35 12.02 -12.62 3.48
CA ASN A 35 11.03 -13.55 4.04
C ASN A 35 10.20 -14.30 2.98
N ILE A 36 10.27 -13.91 1.70
CA ILE A 36 9.45 -14.49 0.63
C ILE A 36 9.51 -16.03 0.59
N LYS A 37 10.70 -16.62 0.72
CA LYS A 37 10.85 -18.08 0.72
C LYS A 37 10.13 -18.76 1.89
N GLN A 38 10.04 -18.09 3.04
CA GLN A 38 9.31 -18.59 4.20
C GLN A 38 7.80 -18.41 3.99
N TRP A 39 7.37 -17.25 3.48
CA TRP A 39 5.96 -16.94 3.25
C TRP A 39 5.31 -17.83 2.19
N MET A 40 6.05 -18.24 1.18
CA MET A 40 5.59 -19.16 0.13
C MET A 40 5.41 -20.62 0.58
N ARG A 41 5.89 -20.98 1.79
CA ARG A 41 5.81 -22.37 2.25
C ARG A 41 4.37 -22.78 2.53
N PRO A 42 3.92 -23.94 2.02
CA PRO A 42 2.61 -24.48 2.34
C PRO A 42 2.44 -24.69 3.84
N SER A 43 1.32 -24.26 4.37
CA SER A 43 0.98 -24.44 5.79
C SER A 43 0.21 -25.75 5.99
N LYS A 44 0.80 -26.72 6.67
CA LYS A 44 0.15 -27.98 7.02
C LYS A 44 -1.02 -27.71 7.97
N ARG A 45 -2.14 -28.40 7.77
CA ARG A 45 -3.33 -28.32 8.62
C ARG A 45 -3.66 -29.69 9.20
N LYS A 46 -4.29 -29.69 10.37
CA LYS A 46 -4.75 -30.90 11.03
C LYS A 46 -5.95 -31.47 10.28
N VAL A 47 -5.91 -32.76 9.97
CA VAL A 47 -7.02 -33.47 9.32
C VAL A 47 -8.07 -33.83 10.39
N SER A 48 -9.33 -33.57 10.09
CA SER A 48 -10.47 -33.94 10.95
C SER A 48 -11.53 -34.63 10.10
N PRO A 49 -12.07 -35.77 10.52
CA PRO A 49 -11.70 -36.54 11.73
C PRO A 49 -10.34 -37.23 11.59
N SER A 50 -9.68 -37.48 12.73
CA SER A 50 -8.29 -37.97 12.78
C SER A 50 -8.08 -39.31 12.05
N ILE A 51 -9.15 -40.14 11.93
CA ILE A 51 -9.10 -41.42 11.22
C ILE A 51 -8.71 -41.25 9.75
N LEU A 52 -9.10 -40.15 9.10
CA LEU A 52 -8.71 -39.86 7.72
C LEU A 52 -7.19 -39.61 7.61
N GLY A 53 -6.59 -38.99 8.63
CA GLY A 53 -5.17 -38.79 8.74
C GLY A 53 -4.40 -40.11 8.86
N LEU A 54 -4.93 -41.06 9.63
CA LEU A 54 -4.37 -42.44 9.75
C LEU A 54 -4.47 -43.18 8.43
N LEU A 55 -5.50 -42.91 7.62
CA LEU A 55 -5.66 -43.47 6.28
C LEU A 55 -4.84 -42.75 5.21
N GLY A 56 -3.96 -41.81 5.58
CA GLY A 56 -3.04 -41.14 4.68
C GLY A 56 -3.51 -39.79 4.11
N ALA A 57 -4.67 -39.28 4.56
CA ALA A 57 -5.14 -37.95 4.13
C ALA A 57 -4.21 -36.85 4.64
N LYS A 58 -3.94 -35.87 3.78
CA LYS A 58 -3.09 -34.70 4.08
C LYS A 58 -3.86 -33.43 3.73
N LEU A 59 -3.80 -32.43 4.63
CA LEU A 59 -4.43 -31.14 4.43
C LEU A 59 -3.36 -30.05 4.53
N ARG A 60 -3.34 -29.16 3.56
CA ARG A 60 -2.42 -28.01 3.52
C ARG A 60 -3.09 -26.79 2.91
N VAL A 61 -2.61 -25.62 3.29
CA VAL A 61 -2.95 -24.34 2.65
C VAL A 61 -1.76 -23.96 1.78
N GLU A 62 -2.02 -23.70 0.53
CA GLU A 62 -1.04 -23.14 -0.40
C GLU A 62 -1.41 -21.71 -0.70
N TYR A 63 -0.41 -20.81 -0.61
CA TYR A 63 -0.60 -19.39 -0.87
C TYR A 63 -0.42 -19.15 -2.38
N GLN A 64 -1.39 -18.51 -2.99
CA GLN A 64 -1.42 -18.18 -4.41
C GLN A 64 -1.57 -16.66 -4.57
N PRO A 65 -1.05 -16.05 -5.66
CA PRO A 65 -1.36 -14.67 -5.98
C PRO A 65 -2.87 -14.48 -6.18
N LEU A 66 -3.38 -13.32 -5.79
CA LEU A 66 -4.77 -12.94 -6.06
C LEU A 66 -4.97 -12.55 -7.53
N GLY A 67 -4.00 -11.84 -8.11
CA GLY A 67 -4.06 -11.33 -9.46
C GLY A 67 -3.61 -9.88 -9.56
N THR A 68 -4.50 -8.96 -9.94
CA THR A 68 -4.21 -7.53 -10.08
C THR A 68 -4.70 -6.76 -8.86
N ILE A 69 -3.77 -6.08 -8.19
CA ILE A 69 -4.05 -5.28 -7.00
C ILE A 69 -4.16 -3.80 -7.37
N GLY A 70 -5.25 -3.16 -6.99
CA GLY A 70 -5.34 -1.70 -7.00
C GLY A 70 -4.70 -1.12 -5.72
N LEU A 71 -3.86 -0.10 -5.86
CA LEU A 71 -3.22 0.59 -4.75
C LEU A 71 -3.45 2.10 -4.87
N ILE A 72 -4.22 2.67 -3.95
CA ILE A 72 -4.42 4.12 -3.84
C ILE A 72 -3.62 4.62 -2.65
N SER A 73 -2.63 5.48 -2.90
CA SER A 73 -1.72 6.00 -1.87
C SER A 73 -1.92 7.49 -1.60
N PRO A 74 -1.71 7.94 -0.35
CA PRO A 74 -1.97 9.31 0.09
C PRO A 74 -0.81 10.26 -0.19
N TRP A 75 -1.02 11.54 0.14
CA TRP A 75 -0.06 12.61 -0.07
C TRP A 75 0.96 12.77 1.08
N ASN A 76 0.60 12.44 2.32
CA ASN A 76 1.39 12.79 3.52
C ASN A 76 2.74 12.07 3.62
N PHE A 77 2.80 10.81 3.20
CA PHE A 77 4.02 10.01 3.05
C PHE A 77 3.94 9.23 1.73
N PRO A 78 4.05 9.95 0.60
CA PRO A 78 3.66 9.41 -0.71
C PRO A 78 4.50 8.23 -1.16
N VAL A 79 5.76 8.16 -0.76
CA VAL A 79 6.67 7.10 -1.20
C VAL A 79 6.54 5.87 -0.31
N VAL A 80 6.65 6.01 1.01
CA VAL A 80 6.59 4.84 1.90
C VAL A 80 5.21 4.18 1.89
N LEU A 81 4.13 4.95 1.76
CA LEU A 81 2.77 4.39 1.70
C LEU A 81 2.41 3.82 0.32
N THR A 82 3.28 4.00 -0.67
CA THR A 82 3.25 3.29 -1.95
C THR A 82 4.15 2.05 -1.92
N PHE A 83 5.44 2.23 -1.64
CA PHE A 83 6.43 1.16 -1.70
C PHE A 83 6.34 0.15 -0.55
N GLY A 84 5.83 0.55 0.61
CA GLY A 84 5.63 -0.36 1.75
C GLY A 84 4.73 -1.55 1.39
N PRO A 85 3.48 -1.31 0.94
CA PRO A 85 2.59 -2.37 0.48
C PRO A 85 3.12 -3.16 -0.71
N LEU A 86 3.84 -2.51 -1.65
CA LEU A 86 4.39 -3.16 -2.84
C LEU A 86 5.29 -4.35 -2.52
N GLY A 87 6.06 -4.27 -1.43
CA GLY A 87 6.88 -5.39 -0.99
C GLY A 87 6.09 -6.67 -0.78
N SER A 88 4.92 -6.58 -0.15
CA SER A 88 4.02 -7.71 0.08
C SER A 88 3.24 -8.11 -1.18
N ILE A 89 2.82 -7.15 -1.99
CA ILE A 89 2.12 -7.38 -3.25
C ILE A 89 2.99 -8.21 -4.20
N PHE A 90 4.26 -7.81 -4.39
CA PHE A 90 5.20 -8.54 -5.24
C PHE A 90 5.63 -9.88 -4.64
N ALA A 91 5.84 -9.94 -3.31
CA ALA A 91 6.17 -11.20 -2.66
C ALA A 91 5.07 -12.26 -2.78
N ALA A 92 3.82 -11.84 -2.91
CA ALA A 92 2.69 -12.72 -3.19
C ALA A 92 2.50 -13.08 -4.68
N GLY A 93 3.32 -12.49 -5.58
CA GLY A 93 3.27 -12.75 -7.02
C GLY A 93 2.16 -12.00 -7.77
N ASN A 94 1.65 -10.90 -7.20
CA ASN A 94 0.60 -10.10 -7.81
C ASN A 94 1.16 -9.04 -8.76
N ARG A 95 0.32 -8.58 -9.69
CA ARG A 95 0.48 -7.36 -10.47
C ARG A 95 -0.13 -6.20 -9.71
N VAL A 96 0.23 -4.96 -10.05
CA VAL A 96 -0.30 -3.80 -9.36
C VAL A 96 -0.59 -2.64 -10.30
N MET A 97 -1.72 -1.99 -10.08
CA MET A 97 -2.01 -0.69 -10.64
C MET A 97 -2.02 0.32 -9.49
N ILE A 98 -1.31 1.43 -9.64
CA ILE A 98 -1.07 2.40 -8.57
C ILE A 98 -1.72 3.74 -8.96
N LYS A 99 -2.53 4.30 -8.08
CA LYS A 99 -3.02 5.67 -8.17
C LYS A 99 -2.44 6.49 -7.03
N PRO A 100 -1.31 7.21 -7.24
CA PRO A 100 -0.76 8.12 -6.23
C PRO A 100 -1.63 9.36 -6.09
N SER A 101 -1.38 10.12 -5.02
CA SER A 101 -2.15 11.33 -4.74
C SER A 101 -1.85 12.47 -5.73
N GLU A 102 -2.88 13.17 -6.13
CA GLU A 102 -2.82 14.41 -6.93
C GLU A 102 -2.19 15.60 -6.20
N PHE A 103 -2.14 15.55 -4.87
CA PHE A 103 -1.52 16.60 -4.05
C PHE A 103 0.02 16.57 -4.04
N THR A 104 0.63 15.50 -4.56
CA THR A 104 2.08 15.35 -4.69
C THR A 104 2.48 15.05 -6.14
N PRO A 105 2.17 15.95 -7.10
CA PRO A 105 2.28 15.65 -8.52
C PRO A 105 3.71 15.38 -9.00
N ARG A 106 4.71 16.08 -8.48
CA ARG A 106 6.12 15.87 -8.85
C ARG A 106 6.66 14.54 -8.33
N THR A 107 6.26 14.17 -7.12
CA THR A 107 6.60 12.86 -6.53
C THR A 107 5.91 11.72 -7.27
N SER A 108 4.65 11.92 -7.63
CA SER A 108 3.85 10.93 -8.38
C SER A 108 4.43 10.70 -9.77
N GLU A 109 4.80 11.75 -10.49
CA GLU A 109 5.44 11.64 -11.81
C GLU A 109 6.82 10.98 -11.73
N LEU A 110 7.62 11.33 -10.71
CA LEU A 110 8.90 10.66 -10.49
C LEU A 110 8.72 9.16 -10.21
N MET A 111 7.75 8.78 -9.39
CA MET A 111 7.45 7.36 -9.13
C MET A 111 6.99 6.66 -10.40
N LYS A 112 6.13 7.30 -11.20
CA LYS A 112 5.67 6.77 -12.48
C LYS A 112 6.86 6.44 -13.39
N ASN A 113 7.74 7.40 -13.65
CA ASN A 113 8.94 7.20 -14.47
C ASN A 113 9.84 6.08 -13.90
N MET A 114 10.03 6.03 -12.57
CA MET A 114 10.81 4.95 -11.95
C MET A 114 10.20 3.56 -12.19
N PHE A 115 8.89 3.43 -12.20
CA PHE A 115 8.24 2.15 -12.48
C PHE A 115 8.30 1.80 -13.96
N GLU A 116 8.04 2.74 -14.86
CA GLU A 116 8.13 2.55 -16.33
C GLU A 116 9.54 2.16 -16.78
N ASP A 117 10.59 2.72 -16.13
CA ASP A 117 11.98 2.37 -16.42
C ASP A 117 12.38 0.95 -15.98
N ASN A 118 11.66 0.32 -15.04
CA ASN A 118 12.08 -0.92 -14.39
C ASN A 118 11.10 -2.09 -14.53
N PHE A 119 9.84 -1.85 -14.91
CA PHE A 119 8.78 -2.84 -15.01
C PHE A 119 8.01 -2.67 -16.32
N SER A 120 7.46 -3.75 -16.84
CA SER A 120 6.46 -3.64 -17.90
C SER A 120 5.13 -3.08 -17.33
N GLU A 121 4.35 -2.42 -18.17
CA GLU A 121 3.03 -1.90 -17.78
C GLU A 121 2.09 -3.01 -17.26
N GLU A 122 2.27 -4.24 -17.77
CA GLU A 122 1.51 -5.41 -17.30
C GLU A 122 1.86 -5.86 -15.88
N GLU A 123 3.03 -5.47 -15.37
CA GLU A 123 3.46 -5.79 -14.00
C GLU A 123 3.11 -4.65 -13.04
N VAL A 124 3.43 -3.40 -13.45
CA VAL A 124 3.19 -2.20 -12.65
C VAL A 124 2.73 -1.06 -13.56
N ALA A 125 1.49 -0.62 -13.37
CA ALA A 125 0.97 0.58 -14.03
C ALA A 125 0.75 1.70 -13.02
N VAL A 126 1.13 2.94 -13.36
CA VAL A 126 0.89 4.12 -12.51
C VAL A 126 -0.04 5.08 -13.22
N ILE A 127 -1.19 5.32 -12.62
CA ILE A 127 -2.25 6.19 -13.15
C ILE A 127 -2.28 7.47 -12.32
N THR A 128 -1.86 8.57 -12.92
CA THR A 128 -1.94 9.90 -12.32
C THR A 128 -3.26 10.58 -12.69
N GLY A 129 -3.76 11.45 -11.84
CA GLY A 129 -5.00 12.20 -12.10
C GLY A 129 -5.68 12.65 -10.83
N GLY A 130 -6.73 13.44 -10.98
CA GLY A 130 -7.51 14.04 -9.92
C GLY A 130 -8.50 13.08 -9.23
N PRO A 131 -9.42 13.63 -8.42
CA PRO A 131 -10.41 12.84 -7.69
C PRO A 131 -11.32 12.01 -8.59
N GLU A 132 -11.66 12.50 -9.79
CA GLU A 132 -12.44 11.79 -10.80
C GLU A 132 -11.75 10.49 -11.25
N VAL A 133 -10.45 10.57 -11.54
CA VAL A 133 -9.64 9.38 -11.88
C VAL A 133 -9.57 8.42 -10.69
N GLY A 134 -9.55 8.95 -9.45
CA GLY A 134 -9.61 8.12 -8.23
C GLY A 134 -10.94 7.38 -8.07
N ALA A 135 -12.04 8.00 -8.44
CA ALA A 135 -13.37 7.39 -8.43
C ALA A 135 -13.47 6.28 -9.48
N ASP A 136 -13.06 6.55 -10.73
CA ASP A 136 -13.03 5.56 -11.81
C ASP A 136 -12.12 4.38 -11.46
N PHE A 137 -10.93 4.67 -10.94
CA PHE A 137 -9.98 3.65 -10.47
C PHE A 137 -10.60 2.73 -9.40
N SER A 138 -11.35 3.29 -8.45
CA SER A 138 -12.00 2.53 -7.39
C SER A 138 -13.12 1.62 -7.89
N SER A 139 -13.63 1.85 -9.10
CA SER A 139 -14.68 1.07 -9.74
C SER A 139 -14.13 -0.06 -10.65
N LEU A 140 -12.82 -0.18 -10.79
CA LEU A 140 -12.22 -1.24 -11.61
C LEU A 140 -12.33 -2.61 -10.91
N PRO A 141 -12.47 -3.70 -11.68
CA PRO A 141 -12.62 -5.06 -11.15
C PRO A 141 -11.26 -5.66 -10.73
N PHE A 142 -10.64 -5.06 -9.72
CA PHE A 142 -9.43 -5.60 -9.11
C PHE A 142 -9.71 -6.91 -8.37
N ASP A 143 -8.67 -7.73 -8.18
CA ASP A 143 -8.74 -8.90 -7.30
C ASP A 143 -8.61 -8.48 -5.81
N HIS A 144 -8.06 -7.31 -5.54
CA HIS A 144 -8.02 -6.64 -4.25
C HIS A 144 -7.73 -5.15 -4.42
N LEU A 145 -8.30 -4.30 -3.56
CA LEU A 145 -8.03 -2.86 -3.57
C LEU A 145 -7.53 -2.40 -2.19
N LEU A 146 -6.34 -1.82 -2.17
CA LEU A 146 -5.76 -1.21 -0.99
C LEU A 146 -5.85 0.31 -1.10
N PHE A 147 -6.43 0.93 -0.09
CA PHE A 147 -6.56 2.38 0.02
C PHE A 147 -5.98 2.89 1.33
N THR A 148 -5.14 3.91 1.25
CA THR A 148 -4.67 4.66 2.42
C THR A 148 -5.09 6.12 2.30
N GLY A 149 -5.83 6.64 3.29
CA GLY A 149 -6.30 8.03 3.24
C GLY A 149 -7.39 8.37 4.25
N ALA A 150 -8.17 9.40 3.97
CA ALA A 150 -9.25 9.86 4.85
C ALA A 150 -10.40 8.86 4.91
N THR A 151 -10.97 8.68 6.11
CA THR A 151 -12.11 7.76 6.34
C THR A 151 -13.31 8.07 5.45
N SER A 152 -13.59 9.35 5.19
CA SER A 152 -14.68 9.74 4.28
C SER A 152 -14.47 9.22 2.86
N ILE A 153 -13.25 9.31 2.34
CA ILE A 153 -12.90 8.80 1.01
C ILE A 153 -12.89 7.27 0.99
N GLY A 154 -12.33 6.62 2.03
CA GLY A 154 -12.35 5.17 2.16
C GLY A 154 -13.76 4.57 2.07
N LYS A 155 -14.78 5.27 2.59
CA LYS A 155 -16.18 4.85 2.44
C LYS A 155 -16.65 4.89 0.97
N HIS A 156 -16.22 5.88 0.18
CA HIS A 156 -16.53 5.95 -1.25
C HIS A 156 -15.81 4.85 -2.03
N VAL A 157 -14.53 4.64 -1.75
CA VAL A 157 -13.73 3.55 -2.33
C VAL A 157 -14.38 2.19 -2.08
N MET A 158 -14.77 1.91 -0.83
CA MET A 158 -15.43 0.66 -0.46
C MET A 158 -16.77 0.46 -1.17
N ARG A 159 -17.56 1.53 -1.34
CA ARG A 159 -18.83 1.46 -2.08
C ARG A 159 -18.60 1.14 -3.56
N ALA A 160 -17.67 1.85 -4.22
CA ALA A 160 -17.35 1.61 -5.62
C ALA A 160 -16.82 0.18 -5.85
N ALA A 161 -15.93 -0.28 -4.99
CA ALA A 161 -15.38 -1.64 -5.04
C ALA A 161 -16.46 -2.73 -4.88
N SER A 162 -17.53 -2.45 -4.12
CA SER A 162 -18.60 -3.42 -3.84
C SER A 162 -19.40 -3.82 -5.08
N ASP A 163 -19.49 -2.97 -6.10
CA ASP A 163 -20.21 -3.27 -7.33
C ASP A 163 -19.59 -4.45 -8.10
N ASN A 164 -18.27 -4.63 -7.95
CA ASN A 164 -17.52 -5.75 -8.52
C ASN A 164 -17.12 -6.80 -7.47
N LEU A 165 -17.64 -6.72 -6.24
CA LEU A 165 -17.30 -7.60 -5.11
C LEU A 165 -15.80 -7.62 -4.81
N VAL A 166 -15.08 -6.52 -5.07
CA VAL A 166 -13.64 -6.40 -4.82
C VAL A 166 -13.38 -6.32 -3.31
N PRO A 167 -12.59 -7.22 -2.73
CA PRO A 167 -12.16 -7.10 -1.34
C PRO A 167 -11.29 -5.86 -1.15
N VAL A 168 -11.49 -5.14 -0.04
CA VAL A 168 -10.74 -3.92 0.25
C VAL A 168 -9.95 -4.00 1.54
N THR A 169 -8.75 -3.41 1.54
CA THR A 169 -8.00 -3.07 2.74
C THR A 169 -7.97 -1.55 2.86
N LEU A 170 -8.46 -1.04 3.98
CA LEU A 170 -8.56 0.39 4.24
C LEU A 170 -7.64 0.77 5.40
N GLU A 171 -6.60 1.55 5.09
CA GLU A 171 -5.71 2.18 6.06
C GLU A 171 -6.16 3.63 6.24
N LEU A 172 -6.76 3.92 7.37
CA LEU A 172 -7.49 5.17 7.59
C LEU A 172 -6.89 5.97 8.74
N GLY A 173 -7.31 7.25 8.84
CA GLY A 173 -6.94 8.09 9.94
C GLY A 173 -7.49 7.63 11.28
N GLY A 174 -6.81 8.00 12.34
CA GLY A 174 -7.20 7.74 13.72
C GLY A 174 -7.29 9.04 14.53
N LYS A 175 -7.67 8.89 15.81
CA LYS A 175 -7.71 9.99 16.79
C LYS A 175 -6.50 9.85 17.71
N SER A 176 -5.39 10.52 17.36
CA SER A 176 -4.22 10.63 18.21
C SER A 176 -4.34 11.88 19.08
N PRO A 177 -4.71 11.78 20.37
CA PRO A 177 -4.87 12.95 21.22
C PRO A 177 -3.51 13.57 21.54
N VAL A 178 -3.45 14.89 21.48
CA VAL A 178 -2.32 15.69 21.97
C VAL A 178 -2.80 16.42 23.22
N ILE A 179 -2.06 16.26 24.32
CA ILE A 179 -2.33 16.95 25.59
C ILE A 179 -1.24 17.97 25.80
N VAL A 180 -1.61 19.25 25.76
CA VAL A 180 -0.72 20.37 26.08
C VAL A 180 -1.12 20.86 27.47
N SER A 181 -0.19 20.76 28.46
CA SER A 181 -0.47 21.24 29.81
C SER A 181 -0.35 22.76 29.87
N ASP A 182 -0.95 23.36 30.89
CA ASP A 182 -0.87 24.82 31.20
C ASP A 182 0.57 25.29 31.51
N THR A 183 1.45 24.36 31.87
CA THR A 183 2.88 24.61 32.11
C THR A 183 3.76 24.46 30.86
N SER A 184 3.18 24.05 29.75
CA SER A 184 3.92 23.87 28.48
C SER A 184 4.20 25.22 27.81
N ASN A 185 5.34 25.31 27.11
CA ASN A 185 5.59 26.44 26.22
C ASN A 185 4.77 26.26 24.95
N ILE A 186 3.69 27.04 24.81
CA ILE A 186 2.74 26.92 23.70
C ILE A 186 3.41 27.20 22.35
N GLU A 187 4.34 28.16 22.27
CA GLU A 187 5.07 28.48 21.02
C GLU A 187 5.96 27.32 20.52
N GLN A 188 6.46 26.48 21.42
CA GLN A 188 7.24 25.30 21.09
C GLN A 188 6.37 24.05 20.84
N SER A 189 5.11 24.09 21.25
CA SER A 189 4.18 22.97 21.19
C SER A 189 3.27 23.02 19.95
N SER A 190 3.27 24.14 19.25
CA SER A 190 2.57 24.34 17.98
C SER A 190 3.51 24.06 16.82
#